data_91bdd40d72033b368a5f72c4cd73d52d
#
_entry.id   91bdd40d72033b368a5f72c4cd73d52d
#
_cell.length_a   1.000
_cell.length_b   1.000
_cell.length_c   1.000
_cell.angle_alpha   90.00
_cell.angle_beta   90.00
_cell.angle_gamma   90.00
#
_symmetry.space_group_name_H-M   'P 1'
#
loop_
_entity.id
_entity.type
_entity.pdbx_description
1 polymer ?
#
loop_
_entity_poly.entity_id
_entity_poly.type
_entity_poly.pdbx_seq_one_letter_code
_entity_poly.pdbx_strand_id
1 'polypeptide(L)'
;RMRSSTPKVLHRIAGRPMLAHVLDAARAVAPKAVAVVVGAGGEAVRSALAAPDLAFVLQDPPRGTGDAVRAALAGLPGDGVTVVVNGDTPLVPGALLRELAERAVRGRLALLTARAPDPAGLGRVVRDAGGGVLRIVEDRDATVAERAIDEIYTGALAAPTALLSAWVAKLEPHNAQNEYYLTDVVAAAIADGVAVEAVVAPDERDTRGIND
;
A
#
# COMPACT_ATOMS: atom_id res chain seq x y z
N ARG A 1 9.84 -9.78 11.80
CA ARG A 1 10.94 -8.81 12.07
C ARG A 1 12.25 -9.53 11.81
N MET A 2 13.00 -9.07 10.82
CA MET A 2 14.37 -9.55 10.57
C MET A 2 15.21 -9.40 11.84
N ARG A 3 16.00 -10.42 12.19
CA ARG A 3 16.91 -10.38 13.36
C ARG A 3 18.20 -9.61 13.01
N SER A 4 18.06 -8.33 12.68
CA SER A 4 19.14 -7.47 12.18
C SER A 4 18.98 -6.05 12.71
N SER A 5 20.09 -5.35 12.94
CA SER A 5 20.12 -3.91 13.22
C SER A 5 19.91 -3.05 11.96
N THR A 6 20.06 -3.66 10.77
CA THR A 6 19.80 -2.99 9.50
C THR A 6 18.29 -2.87 9.28
N PRO A 7 17.76 -1.70 8.91
CA PRO A 7 16.37 -1.56 8.53
C PRO A 7 15.96 -2.56 7.46
N LYS A 8 14.77 -3.20 7.62
CA LYS A 8 14.26 -4.26 6.74
C LYS A 8 14.44 -3.93 5.26
N VAL A 9 14.03 -2.74 4.87
CA VAL A 9 14.02 -2.27 3.48
C VAL A 9 15.42 -2.01 2.88
N LEU A 10 16.47 -2.03 3.71
CA LEU A 10 17.87 -1.90 3.26
C LEU A 10 18.57 -3.25 3.08
N HIS A 11 17.94 -4.37 3.45
CA HIS A 11 18.49 -5.69 3.12
C HIS A 11 18.59 -5.85 1.61
N ARG A 12 19.68 -6.47 1.16
CA ARG A 12 19.98 -6.56 -0.27
C ARG A 12 19.31 -7.75 -0.93
N ILE A 13 18.69 -7.49 -2.07
CA ILE A 13 18.15 -8.49 -2.99
C ILE A 13 18.86 -8.26 -4.32
N ALA A 14 19.47 -9.31 -4.88
CA ALA A 14 20.28 -9.19 -6.09
C ALA A 14 21.29 -8.03 -6.03
N GLY A 15 21.96 -7.84 -4.88
CA GLY A 15 23.00 -6.83 -4.68
C GLY A 15 22.52 -5.40 -4.41
N ARG A 16 21.20 -5.12 -4.43
CA ARG A 16 20.62 -3.78 -4.23
C ARG A 16 19.69 -3.77 -3.02
N PRO A 17 19.53 -2.65 -2.29
CA PRO A 17 18.54 -2.52 -1.24
C PRO A 17 17.14 -2.90 -1.73
N MET A 18 16.36 -3.60 -0.90
CA MET A 18 14.98 -3.99 -1.21
C MET A 18 14.13 -2.81 -1.69
N LEU A 19 14.17 -1.69 -0.97
CA LEU A 19 13.42 -0.48 -1.32
C LEU A 19 13.85 0.11 -2.68
N ALA A 20 15.10 -0.09 -3.12
CA ALA A 20 15.54 0.40 -4.43
C ALA A 20 14.77 -0.26 -5.58
N HIS A 21 14.39 -1.54 -5.45
CA HIS A 21 13.56 -2.23 -6.43
C HIS A 21 12.14 -1.67 -6.46
N VAL A 22 11.56 -1.40 -5.28
CA VAL A 22 10.22 -0.78 -5.18
C VAL A 22 10.22 0.63 -5.78
N LEU A 23 11.27 1.41 -5.53
CA LEU A 23 11.42 2.75 -6.12
C LEU A 23 11.52 2.72 -7.64
N ASP A 24 12.20 1.71 -8.22
CA ASP A 24 12.23 1.55 -9.68
C ASP A 24 10.85 1.22 -10.24
N ALA A 25 10.09 0.34 -9.57
CA ALA A 25 8.71 0.05 -9.94
C ALA A 25 7.81 1.30 -9.81
N ALA A 26 7.96 2.08 -8.74
CA ALA A 26 7.23 3.34 -8.56
C ALA A 26 7.57 4.37 -9.64
N ARG A 27 8.82 4.48 -10.05
CA ARG A 27 9.26 5.38 -11.15
C ARG A 27 8.66 4.99 -12.51
N ALA A 28 8.24 3.75 -12.70
CA ALA A 28 7.61 3.31 -13.94
C ALA A 28 6.26 4.00 -14.23
N VAL A 29 5.61 4.60 -13.21
CA VAL A 29 4.40 5.43 -13.42
C VAL A 29 4.72 6.90 -13.75
N ALA A 30 6.00 7.27 -13.91
CA ALA A 30 6.47 8.63 -14.16
C ALA A 30 5.87 9.66 -13.18
N PRO A 31 6.04 9.48 -11.86
CA PRO A 31 5.41 10.33 -10.85
C PRO A 31 6.01 11.74 -10.86
N LYS A 32 5.21 12.76 -10.54
CA LYS A 32 5.69 14.14 -10.30
C LYS A 32 6.52 14.26 -9.01
N ALA A 33 6.22 13.42 -8.02
CA ALA A 33 6.91 13.38 -6.73
C ALA A 33 6.80 11.97 -6.13
N VAL A 34 7.82 11.55 -5.38
CA VAL A 34 7.84 10.28 -4.64
C VAL A 34 8.12 10.58 -3.18
N ALA A 35 7.21 10.17 -2.29
CA ALA A 35 7.40 10.24 -0.85
C ALA A 35 7.71 8.85 -0.28
N VAL A 36 8.78 8.76 0.50
CA VAL A 36 9.17 7.56 1.24
C VAL A 36 8.87 7.80 2.72
N VAL A 37 7.87 7.11 3.25
CA VAL A 37 7.55 7.19 4.68
C VAL A 37 8.46 6.27 5.46
N VAL A 38 9.11 6.82 6.47
CA VAL A 38 10.07 6.11 7.32
C VAL A 38 9.69 6.29 8.79
N GLY A 39 9.90 5.25 9.59
CA GLY A 39 9.75 5.32 11.05
C GLY A 39 11.03 5.78 11.74
N ALA A 40 11.07 5.64 13.06
CA ALA A 40 12.26 5.88 13.86
C ALA A 40 13.46 5.10 13.30
N GLY A 41 14.60 5.75 13.14
CA GLY A 41 15.78 5.17 12.47
C GLY A 41 15.78 5.29 10.94
N GLY A 42 14.82 6.02 10.34
CA GLY A 42 14.74 6.28 8.91
C GLY A 42 15.92 7.02 8.29
N GLU A 43 16.82 7.60 9.12
CA GLU A 43 18.03 8.28 8.65
C GLU A 43 18.96 7.35 7.85
N ALA A 44 19.08 6.08 8.28
CA ALA A 44 19.84 5.09 7.53
C ALA A 44 19.24 4.83 6.14
N VAL A 45 17.89 4.82 6.03
CA VAL A 45 17.21 4.67 4.74
C VAL A 45 17.43 5.89 3.87
N ARG A 46 17.29 7.09 4.44
CA ARG A 46 17.56 8.36 3.75
C ARG A 46 18.99 8.39 3.21
N SER A 47 19.99 8.10 4.06
CA SER A 47 21.40 8.13 3.68
C SER A 47 21.75 7.13 2.57
N ALA A 48 21.11 5.95 2.59
CA ALA A 48 21.37 4.89 1.62
C ALA A 48 20.71 5.12 0.26
N LEU A 49 19.60 5.86 0.21
CA LEU A 49 18.72 5.95 -0.97
C LEU A 49 18.39 7.40 -1.38
N ALA A 50 19.06 8.41 -0.80
CA ALA A 50 18.81 9.81 -1.16
C ALA A 50 18.94 10.03 -2.68
N ALA A 51 17.92 10.64 -3.27
CA ALA A 51 17.88 11.02 -4.66
C ALA A 51 17.05 12.31 -4.81
N PRO A 52 17.29 13.14 -5.84
CA PRO A 52 16.61 14.43 -5.99
C PRO A 52 15.10 14.34 -6.15
N ASP A 53 14.60 13.19 -6.62
CA ASP A 53 13.18 12.89 -6.84
C ASP A 53 12.46 12.35 -5.59
N LEU A 54 13.18 12.12 -4.46
CA LEU A 54 12.64 11.50 -3.26
C LEU A 54 12.48 12.50 -2.11
N ALA A 55 11.27 12.56 -1.57
CA ALA A 55 10.99 13.19 -0.28
C ALA A 55 10.88 12.11 0.81
N PHE A 56 11.56 12.30 1.95
CA PHE A 56 11.46 11.39 3.10
C PHE A 56 10.57 12.00 4.16
N VAL A 57 9.53 11.28 4.55
CA VAL A 57 8.55 11.70 5.55
C VAL A 57 8.67 10.82 6.79
N LEU A 58 8.89 11.44 7.94
CA LEU A 58 8.96 10.72 9.22
C LEU A 58 7.54 10.45 9.75
N GLN A 59 7.26 9.18 10.05
CA GLN A 59 6.12 8.78 10.87
C GLN A 59 6.62 8.34 12.24
N ASP A 60 6.40 9.16 13.27
CA ASP A 60 6.78 8.87 14.65
C ASP A 60 5.73 9.44 15.63
N PRO A 61 5.06 8.61 16.44
CA PRO A 61 5.12 7.15 16.47
C PRO A 61 4.43 6.49 15.26
N PRO A 62 4.78 5.23 14.93
CA PRO A 62 4.08 4.47 13.89
C PRO A 62 2.66 4.11 14.38
N ARG A 63 1.63 4.63 13.69
CA ARG A 63 0.22 4.46 14.06
C ARG A 63 -0.60 3.73 12.98
N GLY A 64 0.06 2.99 12.10
CA GLY A 64 -0.58 2.23 11.03
C GLY A 64 -0.36 2.81 9.63
N THR A 65 -0.77 2.05 8.63
CA THR A 65 -0.53 2.36 7.21
C THR A 65 -1.33 3.58 6.71
N GLY A 66 -2.54 3.79 7.23
CA GLY A 66 -3.35 4.96 6.91
C GLY A 66 -2.73 6.26 7.43
N ASP A 67 -2.16 6.24 8.65
CA ASP A 67 -1.45 7.38 9.21
C ASP A 67 -0.16 7.71 8.43
N ALA A 68 0.55 6.67 7.95
CA ALA A 68 1.71 6.84 7.08
C ALA A 68 1.35 7.56 5.77
N VAL A 69 0.27 7.15 5.11
CA VAL A 69 -0.21 7.78 3.88
C VAL A 69 -0.69 9.21 4.15
N ARG A 70 -1.39 9.46 5.26
CA ARG A 70 -1.81 10.80 5.66
C ARG A 70 -0.61 11.74 5.83
N ALA A 71 0.45 11.27 6.49
CA ALA A 71 1.68 12.06 6.67
C ALA A 71 2.36 12.36 5.32
N ALA A 72 2.41 11.39 4.40
CA ALA A 72 3.00 11.58 3.08
C ALA A 72 2.23 12.59 2.24
N LEU A 73 0.89 12.49 2.23
CA LEU A 73 0.02 13.37 1.43
C LEU A 73 0.12 14.84 1.83
N ALA A 74 0.44 15.14 3.08
CA ALA A 74 0.63 16.52 3.55
C ALA A 74 1.79 17.26 2.83
N GLY A 75 2.76 16.51 2.27
CA GLY A 75 3.90 17.06 1.52
C GLY A 75 3.84 16.86 0.01
N LEU A 76 2.75 16.28 -0.50
CA LEU A 76 2.59 16.00 -1.93
C LEU A 76 1.60 16.98 -2.59
N PRO A 77 1.69 17.20 -3.93
CA PRO A 77 0.67 17.93 -4.65
C PRO A 77 -0.72 17.33 -4.44
N GLY A 78 -1.71 18.18 -4.20
CA GLY A 78 -3.09 17.73 -3.93
C GLY A 78 -3.88 17.34 -5.19
N ASP A 79 -3.34 17.56 -6.38
CA ASP A 79 -3.93 17.25 -7.68
C ASP A 79 -3.44 15.89 -8.23
N GLY A 80 -4.19 15.36 -9.19
CA GLY A 80 -3.83 14.12 -9.87
C GLY A 80 -4.17 12.85 -9.09
N VAL A 81 -3.33 11.83 -9.20
CA VAL A 81 -3.49 10.54 -8.55
C VAL A 81 -2.29 10.18 -7.68
N THR A 82 -2.58 9.53 -6.57
CA THR A 82 -1.56 8.94 -5.69
C THR A 82 -1.57 7.43 -5.83
N VAL A 83 -0.39 6.86 -6.08
CA VAL A 83 -0.13 5.41 -5.99
C VAL A 83 0.59 5.15 -4.68
N VAL A 84 0.06 4.23 -3.88
CA VAL A 84 0.67 3.74 -2.64
C VAL A 84 1.18 2.34 -2.88
N VAL A 85 2.38 2.05 -2.41
CA VAL A 85 2.99 0.72 -2.47
C VAL A 85 3.85 0.46 -1.23
N ASN A 86 3.84 -0.77 -0.74
CA ASN A 86 4.65 -1.16 0.41
C ASN A 86 6.14 -1.20 0.03
N GLY A 87 7.00 -0.68 0.91
CA GLY A 87 8.46 -0.63 0.68
C GLY A 87 9.16 -1.99 0.76
N ASP A 88 8.44 -3.05 1.11
CA ASP A 88 8.95 -4.41 1.26
C ASP A 88 8.44 -5.42 0.20
N THR A 89 7.85 -4.91 -0.89
CA THR A 89 7.37 -5.71 -2.04
C THR A 89 8.27 -5.49 -3.27
N PRO A 90 9.53 -5.97 -3.27
CA PRO A 90 10.55 -5.61 -4.26
C PRO A 90 10.31 -6.16 -5.66
N LEU A 91 9.42 -7.14 -5.80
CA LEU A 91 9.13 -7.78 -7.09
C LEU A 91 7.90 -7.20 -7.77
N VAL A 92 7.18 -6.24 -7.14
CA VAL A 92 5.96 -5.66 -7.72
C VAL A 92 6.27 -5.07 -9.11
N PRO A 93 5.57 -5.53 -10.19
CA PRO A 93 5.82 -5.01 -11.52
C PRO A 93 5.32 -3.57 -11.66
N GLY A 94 6.18 -2.67 -12.19
CA GLY A 94 5.79 -1.30 -12.46
C GLY A 94 4.61 -1.16 -13.43
N ALA A 95 4.39 -2.18 -14.29
CA ALA A 95 3.22 -2.25 -15.17
C ALA A 95 1.90 -2.33 -14.39
N LEU A 96 1.86 -3.10 -13.29
CA LEU A 96 0.67 -3.19 -12.42
C LEU A 96 0.42 -1.87 -11.68
N LEU A 97 1.48 -1.18 -11.21
CA LEU A 97 1.34 0.14 -10.59
C LEU A 97 0.82 1.17 -11.60
N ARG A 98 1.24 1.09 -12.87
CA ARG A 98 0.71 1.93 -13.95
C ARG A 98 -0.76 1.65 -14.21
N GLU A 99 -1.18 0.39 -14.26
CA GLU A 99 -2.58 0.03 -14.42
C GLU A 99 -3.45 0.57 -13.28
N LEU A 100 -2.97 0.50 -12.02
CA LEU A 100 -3.66 1.12 -10.89
C LEU A 100 -3.83 2.64 -11.10
N ALA A 101 -2.75 3.33 -11.51
CA ALA A 101 -2.79 4.78 -11.75
C ALA A 101 -3.78 5.14 -12.88
N GLU A 102 -3.84 4.37 -13.97
CA GLU A 102 -4.77 4.57 -15.08
C GLU A 102 -6.24 4.44 -14.64
N ARG A 103 -6.55 3.51 -13.74
CA ARG A 103 -7.89 3.39 -13.15
C ARG A 103 -8.21 4.57 -12.24
N ALA A 104 -7.25 5.00 -11.44
CA ALA A 104 -7.41 6.14 -10.54
C ALA A 104 -7.62 7.47 -11.30
N VAL A 105 -6.98 7.66 -12.46
CA VAL A 105 -7.23 8.81 -13.36
C VAL A 105 -8.70 8.89 -13.79
N ARG A 106 -9.40 7.74 -13.88
CA ARG A 106 -10.84 7.68 -14.20
C ARG A 106 -11.74 7.93 -12.97
N GLY A 107 -11.18 8.42 -11.86
CA GLY A 107 -11.92 8.73 -10.64
C GLY A 107 -12.23 7.53 -9.75
N ARG A 108 -11.49 6.42 -9.86
CA ARG A 108 -11.73 5.17 -9.12
C ARG A 108 -10.72 4.97 -8.01
N LEU A 109 -11.08 4.18 -7.00
CA LEU A 109 -10.12 3.54 -6.11
C LEU A 109 -9.70 2.21 -6.73
N ALA A 110 -8.44 2.07 -7.09
CA ALA A 110 -7.87 0.85 -7.67
C ALA A 110 -7.02 0.12 -6.62
N LEU A 111 -7.23 -1.17 -6.46
CA LEU A 111 -6.51 -2.04 -5.52
C LEU A 111 -5.70 -3.06 -6.30
N LEU A 112 -4.47 -3.34 -5.90
CA LEU A 112 -3.73 -4.50 -6.36
C LEU A 112 -4.07 -5.67 -5.44
N THR A 113 -4.60 -6.74 -6.03
CA THR A 113 -4.96 -7.98 -5.32
C THR A 113 -4.22 -9.16 -5.92
N ALA A 114 -4.20 -10.28 -5.23
CA ALA A 114 -3.66 -11.53 -5.74
C ALA A 114 -4.42 -12.70 -5.11
N ARG A 115 -4.35 -13.89 -5.75
CA ARG A 115 -4.84 -15.13 -5.15
C ARG A 115 -3.67 -15.87 -4.51
N ALA A 116 -3.69 -15.98 -3.19
CA ALA A 116 -2.62 -16.60 -2.41
C ALA A 116 -3.04 -18.01 -1.98
N PRO A 117 -2.21 -19.04 -2.24
CA PRO A 117 -2.43 -20.40 -1.70
C PRO A 117 -2.46 -20.43 -0.17
N ASP A 118 -1.66 -19.58 0.47
CA ASP A 118 -1.67 -19.35 1.91
C ASP A 118 -1.87 -17.85 2.17
N PRO A 119 -3.11 -17.43 2.49
CA PRO A 119 -3.42 -16.04 2.74
C PRO A 119 -3.18 -15.59 4.19
N ALA A 120 -2.65 -16.45 5.07
CA ALA A 120 -2.46 -16.14 6.49
C ALA A 120 -1.66 -14.85 6.71
N GLY A 121 -2.14 -14.01 7.64
CA GLY A 121 -1.51 -12.74 8.00
C GLY A 121 -1.71 -11.60 6.99
N LEU A 122 -2.48 -11.80 5.91
CA LEU A 122 -2.73 -10.80 4.87
C LEU A 122 -4.19 -10.30 4.91
N GLY A 123 -4.45 -9.11 4.42
CA GLY A 123 -5.82 -8.57 4.29
C GLY A 123 -6.63 -9.31 3.23
N ARG A 124 -7.85 -9.72 3.54
CA ARG A 124 -8.77 -10.41 2.61
C ARG A 124 -9.66 -9.44 1.87
N VAL A 125 -9.84 -9.66 0.58
CA VAL A 125 -10.76 -8.88 -0.26
C VAL A 125 -12.15 -9.51 -0.18
N VAL A 126 -13.06 -8.85 0.52
CA VAL A 126 -14.45 -9.29 0.63
C VAL A 126 -15.24 -8.72 -0.53
N ARG A 127 -15.98 -9.61 -1.24
CA ARG A 127 -16.79 -9.25 -2.41
C ARG A 127 -18.27 -9.49 -2.16
N ASP A 128 -19.11 -8.73 -2.85
CA ASP A 128 -20.55 -8.98 -2.92
C ASP A 128 -20.87 -10.15 -3.90
N ALA A 129 -22.16 -10.51 -3.97
CA ALA A 129 -22.64 -11.56 -4.86
C ALA A 129 -22.44 -11.24 -6.37
N GLY A 130 -22.29 -9.96 -6.72
CA GLY A 130 -22.00 -9.49 -8.07
C GLY A 130 -20.49 -9.44 -8.40
N GLY A 131 -19.64 -9.78 -7.43
CA GLY A 131 -18.18 -9.73 -7.57
C GLY A 131 -17.58 -8.35 -7.28
N GLY A 132 -18.37 -7.35 -6.87
CA GLY A 132 -17.89 -6.04 -6.44
C GLY A 132 -17.11 -6.10 -5.14
N VAL A 133 -16.06 -5.28 -5.00
CA VAL A 133 -15.31 -5.18 -3.75
C VAL A 133 -16.16 -4.43 -2.72
N LEU A 134 -16.39 -5.06 -1.55
CA LEU A 134 -17.11 -4.45 -0.43
C LEU A 134 -16.15 -3.83 0.60
N ARG A 135 -15.10 -4.55 0.94
CA ARG A 135 -14.10 -4.12 1.93
C ARG A 135 -12.86 -5.01 1.89
N ILE A 136 -11.82 -4.55 2.53
CA ILE A 136 -10.68 -5.39 2.92
C ILE A 136 -10.80 -5.62 4.43
N VAL A 137 -10.63 -6.86 4.88
CA VAL A 137 -10.57 -7.21 6.30
C VAL A 137 -9.17 -7.73 6.63
N GLU A 138 -8.52 -7.12 7.60
CA GLU A 138 -7.21 -7.56 8.06
C GLU A 138 -7.32 -8.93 8.77
N ASP A 139 -6.28 -9.76 8.68
CA ASP A 139 -6.31 -11.13 9.19
C ASP A 139 -6.72 -11.24 10.67
N ARG A 140 -6.31 -10.27 11.49
CA ARG A 140 -6.61 -10.23 12.93
C ARG A 140 -8.06 -9.92 13.24
N ASP A 141 -8.72 -9.17 12.36
CA ASP A 141 -10.11 -8.76 12.48
C ASP A 141 -11.08 -9.69 11.71
N ALA A 142 -10.52 -10.62 10.90
CA ALA A 142 -11.28 -11.51 10.04
C ALA A 142 -12.01 -12.62 10.83
N THR A 143 -13.24 -12.87 10.46
CA THR A 143 -14.01 -14.06 10.88
C THR A 143 -13.41 -15.34 10.28
N VAL A 144 -13.84 -16.50 10.80
CA VAL A 144 -13.41 -17.80 10.24
C VAL A 144 -13.73 -17.93 8.75
N ALA A 145 -14.93 -17.47 8.34
CA ALA A 145 -15.34 -17.51 6.93
C ALA A 145 -14.47 -16.57 6.06
N GLU A 146 -14.14 -15.39 6.55
CA GLU A 146 -13.31 -14.44 5.82
C GLU A 146 -11.87 -14.90 5.71
N ARG A 147 -11.32 -15.58 6.71
CA ARG A 147 -9.98 -16.18 6.63
C ARG A 147 -9.87 -17.24 5.54
N ALA A 148 -10.97 -17.86 5.12
CA ALA A 148 -11.00 -18.84 4.03
C ALA A 148 -10.94 -18.19 2.63
N ILE A 149 -11.07 -16.86 2.52
CA ILE A 149 -10.94 -16.15 1.26
C ILE A 149 -9.48 -16.21 0.80
N ASP A 150 -9.24 -16.63 -0.44
CA ASP A 150 -7.91 -16.72 -1.06
C ASP A 150 -7.44 -15.42 -1.72
N GLU A 151 -8.38 -14.50 -2.01
CA GLU A 151 -8.03 -13.20 -2.58
C GLU A 151 -7.54 -12.24 -1.50
N ILE A 152 -6.30 -11.78 -1.65
CA ILE A 152 -5.61 -10.91 -0.72
C ILE A 152 -5.39 -9.52 -1.29
N TYR A 153 -5.33 -8.51 -0.41
CA TYR A 153 -4.80 -7.20 -0.71
C TYR A 153 -3.27 -7.22 -0.59
N THR A 154 -2.59 -6.72 -1.60
CA THR A 154 -1.11 -6.81 -1.68
C THR A 154 -0.38 -5.63 -1.04
N GLY A 155 -1.11 -4.64 -0.52
CA GLY A 155 -0.53 -3.41 0.03
C GLY A 155 -0.32 -2.30 -1.00
N ALA A 156 -0.78 -2.48 -2.25
CA ALA A 156 -0.71 -1.42 -3.25
C ALA A 156 -2.11 -0.96 -3.69
N LEU A 157 -2.30 0.36 -3.78
CA LEU A 157 -3.52 0.99 -4.27
C LEU A 157 -3.22 2.29 -5.02
N ALA A 158 -4.19 2.76 -5.80
CA ALA A 158 -4.18 4.10 -6.38
C ALA A 158 -5.55 4.75 -6.29
N ALA A 159 -5.58 6.06 -6.07
CA ALA A 159 -6.81 6.85 -6.04
C ALA A 159 -6.54 8.30 -6.46
N PRO A 160 -7.57 9.07 -6.86
CA PRO A 160 -7.45 10.52 -6.96
C PRO A 160 -6.93 11.09 -5.63
N THR A 161 -5.89 11.92 -5.69
CA THR A 161 -5.18 12.41 -4.49
C THR A 161 -6.12 13.12 -3.52
N ALA A 162 -7.01 13.96 -4.03
CA ALA A 162 -7.97 14.69 -3.20
C ALA A 162 -8.93 13.75 -2.44
N LEU A 163 -9.41 12.69 -3.10
CA LEU A 163 -10.29 11.70 -2.47
C LEU A 163 -9.53 10.88 -1.42
N LEU A 164 -8.34 10.39 -1.76
CA LEU A 164 -7.50 9.64 -0.82
C LEU A 164 -7.20 10.48 0.43
N SER A 165 -6.84 11.76 0.27
CA SER A 165 -6.63 12.71 1.37
C SER A 165 -7.87 12.83 2.26
N ALA A 166 -9.06 12.96 1.66
CA ALA A 166 -10.31 13.06 2.41
C ALA A 166 -10.62 11.78 3.18
N TRP A 167 -10.36 10.61 2.59
CA TRP A 167 -10.60 9.32 3.23
C TRP A 167 -9.63 9.05 4.38
N VAL A 168 -8.31 9.23 4.16
CA VAL A 168 -7.34 8.98 5.25
C VAL A 168 -7.48 9.96 6.42
N ALA A 169 -8.03 11.16 6.20
CA ALA A 169 -8.34 12.10 7.28
C ALA A 169 -9.45 11.60 8.22
N LYS A 170 -10.35 10.75 7.73
CA LYS A 170 -11.50 10.20 8.48
C LYS A 170 -11.22 8.84 9.12
N LEU A 171 -10.04 8.24 8.87
CA LEU A 171 -9.70 6.95 9.46
C LEU A 171 -9.66 7.01 10.98
N GLU A 172 -10.12 5.95 11.61
CA GLU A 172 -10.16 5.77 13.06
C GLU A 172 -9.46 4.46 13.46
N PRO A 173 -8.79 4.38 14.62
CA PRO A 173 -8.04 3.20 15.03
C PRO A 173 -8.94 2.15 15.75
N HIS A 174 -10.16 1.92 15.24
CA HIS A 174 -11.15 1.02 15.85
C HIS A 174 -11.01 -0.43 15.33
N ASN A 175 -9.86 -1.05 15.60
CA ASN A 175 -9.52 -2.41 15.16
C ASN A 175 -8.65 -3.13 16.20
N ALA A 176 -8.37 -4.42 15.98
CA ALA A 176 -7.62 -5.27 16.92
C ALA A 176 -6.21 -4.75 17.24
N GLN A 177 -5.60 -3.93 16.40
CA GLN A 177 -4.26 -3.37 16.60
C GLN A 177 -4.26 -1.94 17.13
N ASN A 178 -5.43 -1.28 17.21
CA ASN A 178 -5.57 0.14 17.55
C ASN A 178 -4.72 1.04 16.62
N GLU A 179 -4.73 0.73 15.32
CA GLU A 179 -3.97 1.41 14.27
C GLU A 179 -4.90 1.99 13.21
N TYR A 180 -4.45 3.02 12.50
CA TYR A 180 -5.15 3.58 11.34
C TYR A 180 -4.87 2.70 10.12
N TYR A 181 -5.79 1.81 9.78
CA TYR A 181 -5.64 0.92 8.63
C TYR A 181 -5.94 1.65 7.32
N LEU A 182 -4.99 1.59 6.38
CA LEU A 182 -5.23 2.15 5.04
C LEU A 182 -6.35 1.41 4.30
N THR A 183 -6.55 0.13 4.60
CA THR A 183 -7.59 -0.71 4.00
C THR A 183 -9.00 -0.19 4.25
N ASP A 184 -9.22 0.61 5.30
CA ASP A 184 -10.54 1.21 5.61
C ASP A 184 -10.95 2.30 4.60
N VAL A 185 -10.04 2.81 3.77
CA VAL A 185 -10.39 3.74 2.68
C VAL A 185 -11.30 3.09 1.65
N VAL A 186 -11.35 1.75 1.57
CA VAL A 186 -12.26 1.01 0.67
C VAL A 186 -13.70 1.26 1.08
N ALA A 187 -14.01 1.13 2.36
CA ALA A 187 -15.36 1.40 2.88
C ALA A 187 -15.73 2.88 2.70
N ALA A 188 -14.79 3.80 2.92
CA ALA A 188 -15.00 5.23 2.71
C ALA A 188 -15.28 5.56 1.24
N ALA A 189 -14.56 4.96 0.29
CA ALA A 189 -14.78 5.14 -1.14
C ALA A 189 -16.18 4.67 -1.56
N ILE A 190 -16.60 3.50 -1.09
CA ILE A 190 -17.94 2.95 -1.36
C ILE A 190 -19.03 3.85 -0.79
N ALA A 191 -18.85 4.36 0.44
CA ALA A 191 -19.81 5.28 1.07
C ALA A 191 -19.94 6.60 0.29
N ASP A 192 -18.84 7.07 -0.32
CA ASP A 192 -18.83 8.27 -1.18
C ASP A 192 -19.31 7.98 -2.63
N GLY A 193 -19.77 6.73 -2.94
CA GLY A 193 -20.23 6.33 -4.27
C GLY A 193 -19.13 6.19 -5.30
N VAL A 194 -17.86 6.09 -4.87
CA VAL A 194 -16.71 5.89 -5.75
C VAL A 194 -16.54 4.41 -6.06
N ALA A 195 -16.42 4.08 -7.34
CA ALA A 195 -16.19 2.71 -7.76
C ALA A 195 -14.82 2.19 -7.29
N VAL A 196 -14.82 1.00 -6.70
CA VAL A 196 -13.62 0.28 -6.27
C VAL A 196 -13.34 -0.84 -7.26
N GLU A 197 -12.15 -0.84 -7.85
CA GLU A 197 -11.72 -1.85 -8.83
C GLU A 197 -10.49 -2.61 -8.34
N ALA A 198 -10.53 -3.92 -8.47
CA ALA A 198 -9.36 -4.77 -8.22
C ALA A 198 -8.63 -5.07 -9.52
N VAL A 199 -7.30 -4.94 -9.50
CA VAL A 199 -6.37 -5.47 -10.48
C VAL A 199 -5.76 -6.70 -9.85
N VAL A 200 -6.06 -7.88 -10.42
CA VAL A 200 -5.54 -9.14 -9.89
C VAL A 200 -4.18 -9.42 -10.51
N ALA A 201 -3.14 -9.49 -9.69
CA ALA A 201 -1.80 -9.83 -10.15
C ALA A 201 -1.79 -11.26 -10.75
N PRO A 202 -1.15 -11.46 -11.92
CA PRO A 202 -1.06 -12.78 -12.55
C PRO A 202 -0.32 -13.83 -11.71
N ASP A 203 0.68 -13.38 -10.94
CA ASP A 203 1.46 -14.20 -10.03
C ASP A 203 1.53 -13.51 -8.65
N GLU A 204 1.07 -14.20 -7.62
CA GLU A 204 1.07 -13.66 -6.26
C GLU A 204 2.50 -13.42 -5.72
N ARG A 205 3.47 -14.20 -6.22
CA ARG A 205 4.88 -14.07 -5.81
C ARG A 205 5.46 -12.71 -6.13
N ASP A 206 4.97 -12.06 -7.18
CA ASP A 206 5.40 -10.70 -7.57
C ASP A 206 4.94 -9.64 -6.58
N THR A 207 3.95 -9.95 -5.73
CA THR A 207 3.36 -9.01 -4.79
C THR A 207 3.73 -9.28 -3.33
N ARG A 208 4.51 -10.34 -3.07
CA ARG A 208 4.89 -10.72 -1.71
C ARG A 208 5.81 -9.71 -1.04
N GLY A 209 5.44 -9.36 0.19
CA GLY A 209 6.36 -8.70 1.11
C GLY A 209 7.41 -9.68 1.64
N ILE A 210 8.67 -9.27 1.64
CA ILE A 210 9.77 -10.08 2.19
C ILE A 210 9.88 -9.81 3.68
N ASN A 211 9.66 -10.82 4.50
CA ASN A 211 9.62 -10.69 5.96
C ASN A 211 10.77 -11.38 6.70
N ASP A 212 11.44 -12.39 6.12
CA ASP A 212 12.59 -13.13 6.71
C ASP A 212 13.50 -13.69 5.60
#